data_05303885dc6e24872a577894240b2356
#
_entry.id   05303885dc6e24872a577894240b2356
#
_cell.length_a   1.000
_cell.length_b   1.000
_cell.length_c   1.000
_cell.angle_alpha   90.00
_cell.angle_beta   90.00
_cell.angle_gamma   90.00
#
_symmetry.space_group_name_H-M   'P 1'
#
loop_
_entity.id
_entity.type
_entity.pdbx_description
1 polymer ?
#
loop_
_entity_poly.entity_id
_entity_poly.type
_entity_poly.pdbx_seq_one_letter_code
_entity_poly.pdbx_strand_id
1 'polypeptide(L)'
;MTRIYLIRHAEAEGNLYRIAQGHTDGRLTKRGWEQVKALEHRFESIHVDAVYASDLYRTRATASAIYKPKGLLLHQDPALREANLGVWEGMPWGEISRLDGEQLVNFSIRTHLWRVAEGETAAQVQQRLEEAVRRIGRKHDGQTIAIASHGFAIRMLLGKLQGYPLEKIGESPQEDNTAVSLLELDGQELRVVFRSDNSHLFSLTEKTIARKRPSALEHGMYYCQPVLPQQEEILEKMADAARKETGTIGAQEEMCHTLFGFNGQEAPSALLQMRGVGQIGMLYVLPEERQQGLGVQLIGRAVQWTLANGGQTLCIVLEEQSPAWALFAENEFLPVKKTPEGLVILEKDLRCTSDV
;
A
#
# COMPACT_ATOMS: atom_id res chain seq x y z
N MET A 1 30.63 17.95 0.95
CA MET A 1 29.94 16.79 0.33
C MET A 1 28.94 16.20 1.31
N THR A 2 27.67 16.11 0.94
CA THR A 2 26.58 15.57 1.77
C THR A 2 26.26 14.14 1.36
N ARG A 3 26.13 13.22 2.33
CA ARG A 3 25.68 11.84 2.10
C ARG A 3 24.17 11.74 2.38
N ILE A 4 23.41 11.21 1.45
CA ILE A 4 21.94 11.17 1.52
C ILE A 4 21.46 9.72 1.37
N TYR A 5 20.99 9.12 2.46
CA TYR A 5 20.30 7.84 2.41
C TYR A 5 18.84 8.10 2.01
N LEU A 6 18.49 7.71 0.78
CA LEU A 6 17.12 7.81 0.25
C LEU A 6 16.41 6.46 0.40
N ILE A 7 15.25 6.47 1.08
CA ILE A 7 14.60 5.27 1.58
C ILE A 7 13.14 5.26 1.11
N ARG A 8 12.70 4.16 0.46
CA ARG A 8 11.29 3.96 0.19
C ARG A 8 10.55 3.59 1.48
N HIS A 9 9.33 4.09 1.68
CA HIS A 9 8.49 3.72 2.82
C HIS A 9 8.29 2.20 2.94
N ALA A 10 8.08 1.71 4.17
CA ALA A 10 7.73 0.33 4.48
C ALA A 10 6.36 -0.05 3.90
N GLU A 11 6.06 -1.33 3.86
CA GLU A 11 4.79 -1.83 3.33
C GLU A 11 3.60 -1.18 4.03
N ALA A 12 2.77 -0.49 3.25
CA ALA A 12 1.53 0.12 3.69
C ALA A 12 0.31 -0.67 3.18
N GLU A 13 -0.86 -0.40 3.76
CA GLU A 13 -2.11 -1.06 3.38
C GLU A 13 -2.44 -0.94 1.90
N GLY A 14 -2.10 0.17 1.24
CA GLY A 14 -2.27 0.29 -0.21
C GLY A 14 -1.43 -0.72 -1.00
N ASN A 15 -0.23 -1.08 -0.52
CA ASN A 15 0.56 -2.16 -1.12
C ASN A 15 -0.11 -3.52 -0.89
N LEU A 16 -0.64 -3.76 0.32
CA LEU A 16 -1.32 -5.00 0.69
C LEU A 16 -2.61 -5.20 -0.10
N TYR A 17 -3.45 -4.18 -0.14
CA TYR A 17 -4.76 -4.22 -0.78
C TYR A 17 -4.72 -3.90 -2.27
N ARG A 18 -3.54 -3.62 -2.82
CA ARG A 18 -3.34 -3.24 -4.23
C ARG A 18 -4.17 -2.02 -4.63
N ILE A 19 -4.10 -1.00 -3.80
CA ILE A 19 -4.77 0.28 -3.98
C ILE A 19 -3.74 1.33 -4.40
N ALA A 20 -4.09 2.17 -5.35
CA ALA A 20 -3.28 3.30 -5.77
C ALA A 20 -3.24 4.35 -4.65
N GLN A 21 -2.05 4.58 -4.11
CA GLN A 21 -1.79 5.56 -3.06
C GLN A 21 -0.69 6.50 -3.51
N GLY A 22 -1.09 7.65 -4.01
CA GLY A 22 -0.20 8.78 -4.24
C GLY A 22 -0.18 9.68 -3.00
N HIS A 23 -1.11 10.61 -2.92
CA HIS A 23 -1.28 11.52 -1.79
C HIS A 23 -2.28 11.00 -0.75
N THR A 24 -3.10 10.01 -1.08
CA THR A 24 -3.93 9.31 -0.10
C THR A 24 -3.05 8.58 0.90
N ASP A 25 -3.38 8.69 2.18
CA ASP A 25 -2.60 8.08 3.25
C ASP A 25 -3.16 6.70 3.66
N GLY A 26 -2.34 5.91 4.34
CA GLY A 26 -2.70 4.59 4.84
C GLY A 26 -1.66 4.09 5.85
N ARG A 27 -2.12 3.19 6.73
CA ARG A 27 -1.29 2.60 7.78
C ARG A 27 -0.21 1.68 7.22
N LEU A 28 0.86 1.46 7.98
CA LEU A 28 1.77 0.35 7.73
C LEU A 28 1.08 -0.97 8.09
N THR A 29 1.36 -2.01 7.31
CA THR A 29 0.96 -3.38 7.66
C THR A 29 1.85 -3.94 8.77
N LYS A 30 1.43 -5.05 9.40
CA LYS A 30 2.29 -5.80 10.33
C LYS A 30 3.67 -6.08 9.74
N ARG A 31 3.72 -6.51 8.47
CA ARG A 31 4.97 -6.70 7.73
C ARG A 31 5.73 -5.40 7.55
N GLY A 32 5.04 -4.29 7.29
CA GLY A 32 5.66 -2.96 7.23
C GLY A 32 6.39 -2.60 8.52
N TRP A 33 5.80 -2.90 9.69
CA TRP A 33 6.45 -2.68 10.98
C TRP A 33 7.65 -3.61 11.21
N GLU A 34 7.62 -4.85 10.73
CA GLU A 34 8.79 -5.74 10.74
C GLU A 34 9.92 -5.17 9.86
N GLN A 35 9.59 -4.60 8.70
CA GLN A 35 10.55 -3.91 7.84
C GLN A 35 11.14 -2.65 8.50
N VAL A 36 10.32 -1.87 9.23
CA VAL A 36 10.78 -0.71 10.02
C VAL A 36 11.80 -1.15 11.06
N LYS A 37 11.54 -2.26 11.77
CA LYS A 37 12.46 -2.81 12.75
C LYS A 37 13.78 -3.30 12.12
N ALA A 38 13.73 -3.94 10.97
CA ALA A 38 14.93 -4.34 10.23
C ALA A 38 15.74 -3.12 9.74
N LEU A 39 15.05 -2.06 9.32
CA LEU A 39 15.67 -0.79 8.94
C LEU A 39 16.34 -0.09 10.14
N GLU A 40 15.70 -0.11 11.32
CA GLU A 40 16.28 0.39 12.57
C GLU A 40 17.63 -0.29 12.86
N HIS A 41 17.65 -1.63 12.82
CA HIS A 41 18.88 -2.40 13.03
C HIS A 41 19.98 -2.05 12.00
N ARG A 42 19.60 -1.87 10.72
CA ARG A 42 20.55 -1.43 9.68
C ARG A 42 21.21 -0.10 10.02
N PHE A 43 20.45 0.84 10.60
CA PHE A 43 20.94 2.20 10.90
C PHE A 43 21.59 2.34 12.26
N GLU A 44 21.67 1.31 13.10
CA GLU A 44 22.30 1.37 14.42
C GLU A 44 23.73 1.93 14.37
N SER A 45 24.55 1.42 13.47
CA SER A 45 25.97 1.81 13.32
C SER A 45 26.20 2.97 12.36
N ILE A 46 25.17 3.43 11.64
CA ILE A 46 25.29 4.51 10.66
C ILE A 46 25.00 5.84 11.38
N HIS A 47 25.96 6.75 11.36
CA HIS A 47 25.75 8.11 11.87
C HIS A 47 24.80 8.86 10.93
N VAL A 48 23.81 9.55 11.50
CA VAL A 48 22.86 10.39 10.76
C VAL A 48 22.67 11.69 11.54
N ASP A 49 22.84 12.83 10.88
CA ASP A 49 22.75 14.16 11.47
C ASP A 49 21.33 14.73 11.42
N ALA A 50 20.54 14.37 10.37
CA ALA A 50 19.16 14.83 10.23
C ALA A 50 18.31 13.81 9.48
N VAL A 51 17.00 13.79 9.79
CA VAL A 51 16.02 12.88 9.15
C VAL A 51 14.87 13.68 8.57
N TYR A 52 14.58 13.43 7.30
CA TYR A 52 13.48 14.01 6.55
C TYR A 52 12.52 12.92 6.09
N ALA A 53 11.25 13.26 5.95
CA ALA A 53 10.25 12.40 5.32
C ALA A 53 9.21 13.25 4.59
N SER A 54 8.49 12.66 3.63
CA SER A 54 7.22 13.25 3.24
C SER A 54 6.28 13.28 4.46
N ASP A 55 5.30 14.13 4.43
CA ASP A 55 4.32 14.30 5.52
C ASP A 55 3.26 13.21 5.59
N LEU A 56 3.29 12.23 4.67
CA LEU A 56 2.39 11.08 4.68
C LEU A 56 2.79 10.07 5.78
N TYR A 57 1.79 9.51 6.45
CA TYR A 57 1.98 8.62 7.60
C TYR A 57 2.99 7.50 7.32
N ARG A 58 2.86 6.79 6.19
CA ARG A 58 3.73 5.65 5.84
C ARG A 58 5.23 6.00 5.78
N THR A 59 5.58 7.21 5.34
CA THR A 59 6.98 7.66 5.33
C THR A 59 7.45 8.13 6.69
N ARG A 60 6.60 8.83 7.45
CA ARG A 60 6.91 9.22 8.83
C ARG A 60 7.11 7.99 9.72
N ALA A 61 6.22 7.00 9.60
CA ALA A 61 6.32 5.73 10.29
C ALA A 61 7.60 4.97 9.92
N THR A 62 7.99 4.97 8.65
CA THR A 62 9.25 4.37 8.22
C THR A 62 10.46 5.11 8.78
N ALA A 63 10.44 6.44 8.74
CA ALA A 63 11.54 7.27 9.26
C ALA A 63 11.76 7.10 10.76
N SER A 64 10.73 6.65 11.54
CA SER A 64 10.84 6.40 12.96
C SER A 64 11.93 5.38 13.32
N ALA A 65 12.26 4.46 12.41
CA ALA A 65 13.39 3.54 12.52
C ALA A 65 14.74 4.26 12.72
N ILE A 66 14.84 5.51 12.33
CA ILE A 66 16.11 6.25 12.36
C ILE A 66 16.08 7.37 13.36
N TYR A 67 15.07 8.24 13.31
CA TYR A 67 15.07 9.44 14.15
C TYR A 67 14.79 9.12 15.63
N LYS A 68 13.90 8.17 15.95
CA LYS A 68 13.59 7.85 17.36
C LYS A 68 14.78 7.27 18.13
N PRO A 69 15.46 6.19 17.67
CA PRO A 69 16.61 5.64 18.40
C PRO A 69 17.78 6.62 18.52
N LYS A 70 17.91 7.54 17.56
CA LYS A 70 18.99 8.54 17.56
C LYS A 70 18.64 9.85 18.28
N GLY A 71 17.42 9.98 18.79
CA GLY A 71 16.96 11.21 19.48
C GLY A 71 16.91 12.44 18.57
N LEU A 72 16.73 12.24 17.25
CA LEU A 72 16.67 13.31 16.26
C LEU A 72 15.22 13.79 16.06
N LEU A 73 15.07 15.00 15.54
CA LEU A 73 13.78 15.52 15.10
C LEU A 73 13.48 15.04 13.66
N LEU A 74 12.22 14.72 13.41
CA LEU A 74 11.74 14.46 12.06
C LEU A 74 11.35 15.76 11.37
N HIS A 75 11.99 16.07 10.24
CA HIS A 75 11.61 17.17 9.35
C HIS A 75 10.67 16.67 8.26
N GLN A 76 9.47 17.22 8.19
CA GLN A 76 8.49 16.85 7.16
C GLN A 76 8.56 17.82 5.99
N ASP A 77 8.48 17.28 4.76
CA ASP A 77 8.51 18.06 3.53
C ASP A 77 7.54 17.47 2.51
N PRO A 78 6.43 18.16 2.18
CA PRO A 78 5.47 17.71 1.15
C PRO A 78 6.10 17.51 -0.23
N ALA A 79 7.23 18.16 -0.52
CA ALA A 79 7.93 17.96 -1.80
C ALA A 79 8.57 16.56 -1.91
N LEU A 80 8.59 15.76 -0.83
CA LEU A 80 9.03 14.36 -0.81
C LEU A 80 7.88 13.35 -1.03
N ARG A 81 6.63 13.80 -1.24
CA ARG A 81 5.48 12.92 -1.48
C ARG A 81 5.64 12.08 -2.74
N GLU A 82 4.82 11.04 -2.81
CA GLU A 82 4.60 10.25 -4.03
C GLU A 82 3.99 11.11 -5.14
N ALA A 83 3.93 10.58 -6.35
CA ALA A 83 3.16 11.20 -7.41
C ALA A 83 1.71 11.40 -6.95
N ASN A 84 1.17 12.59 -7.20
CA ASN A 84 -0.27 12.79 -7.13
C ASN A 84 -0.93 11.99 -8.26
N LEU A 85 -1.72 10.99 -7.91
CA LEU A 85 -2.37 10.10 -8.86
C LEU A 85 -3.73 10.63 -9.36
N GLY A 86 -4.15 11.82 -8.92
CA GLY A 86 -5.38 12.47 -9.36
C GLY A 86 -6.60 11.56 -9.16
N VAL A 87 -7.39 11.36 -10.21
CA VAL A 87 -8.61 10.54 -10.14
C VAL A 87 -8.36 9.05 -9.83
N TRP A 88 -7.12 8.59 -9.86
CA TRP A 88 -6.76 7.23 -9.46
C TRP A 88 -6.56 7.07 -7.95
N GLU A 89 -6.50 8.16 -7.18
CA GLU A 89 -6.29 8.09 -5.74
C GLU A 89 -7.33 7.20 -5.07
N GLY A 90 -6.86 6.21 -4.31
CA GLY A 90 -7.70 5.26 -3.61
C GLY A 90 -8.33 4.18 -4.50
N MET A 91 -8.13 4.17 -5.81
CA MET A 91 -8.67 3.13 -6.68
C MET A 91 -7.84 1.84 -6.60
N PRO A 92 -8.47 0.66 -6.67
CA PRO A 92 -7.75 -0.60 -6.91
C PRO A 92 -7.04 -0.58 -8.26
N TRP A 93 -5.82 -1.09 -8.32
CA TRP A 93 -5.07 -1.18 -9.57
C TRP A 93 -5.80 -2.00 -10.65
N GLY A 94 -6.56 -3.03 -10.26
CA GLY A 94 -7.39 -3.81 -11.19
C GLY A 94 -8.54 -3.00 -11.81
N GLU A 95 -9.13 -2.07 -11.04
CA GLU A 95 -10.15 -1.17 -11.55
C GLU A 95 -9.54 -0.12 -12.51
N ILE A 96 -8.39 0.44 -12.18
CA ILE A 96 -7.64 1.33 -13.07
C ILE A 96 -7.29 0.61 -14.38
N SER A 97 -6.84 -0.65 -14.30
CA SER A 97 -6.54 -1.44 -15.50
C SER A 97 -7.74 -1.60 -16.44
N ARG A 98 -8.92 -1.78 -15.86
CA ARG A 98 -10.16 -1.95 -16.62
C ARG A 98 -10.67 -0.64 -17.22
N LEU A 99 -10.56 0.45 -16.46
CA LEU A 99 -11.13 1.76 -16.85
C LEU A 99 -10.16 2.62 -17.65
N ASP A 100 -8.87 2.51 -17.37
CA ASP A 100 -7.83 3.37 -17.92
C ASP A 100 -6.52 2.59 -18.17
N GLY A 101 -6.65 1.41 -18.78
CA GLY A 101 -5.55 0.48 -18.99
C GLY A 101 -4.38 1.05 -19.80
N GLU A 102 -4.64 1.94 -20.75
CA GLU A 102 -3.59 2.60 -21.51
C GLU A 102 -2.73 3.48 -20.61
N GLN A 103 -3.33 4.29 -19.74
CA GLN A 103 -2.59 5.12 -18.80
C GLN A 103 -1.89 4.31 -17.73
N LEU A 104 -2.42 3.13 -17.34
CA LEU A 104 -1.71 2.22 -16.44
C LEU A 104 -0.43 1.67 -17.08
N VAL A 105 -0.46 1.33 -18.36
CA VAL A 105 0.73 0.94 -19.14
C VAL A 105 1.69 2.13 -19.23
N ASN A 106 1.20 3.33 -19.47
CA ASN A 106 2.01 4.54 -19.49
C ASN A 106 2.68 4.79 -18.13
N PHE A 107 1.93 4.70 -17.02
CA PHE A 107 2.49 4.83 -15.65
C PHE A 107 3.61 3.83 -15.37
N SER A 108 3.46 2.60 -15.83
CA SER A 108 4.39 1.51 -15.51
C SER A 108 5.64 1.48 -16.41
N ILE A 109 5.47 1.73 -17.71
CA ILE A 109 6.50 1.49 -18.75
C ILE A 109 6.82 2.76 -19.54
N ARG A 110 5.81 3.50 -20.03
CA ARG A 110 5.97 4.69 -20.88
C ARG A 110 5.73 5.97 -20.08
N THR A 111 6.45 6.14 -18.98
CA THR A 111 6.18 7.16 -17.95
C THR A 111 6.07 8.59 -18.50
N HIS A 112 6.77 8.90 -19.58
CA HIS A 112 6.70 10.19 -20.27
C HIS A 112 5.33 10.48 -20.89
N LEU A 113 4.52 9.45 -21.18
CA LEU A 113 3.16 9.57 -21.73
C LEU A 113 2.07 9.52 -20.65
N TRP A 114 2.44 9.17 -19.41
CA TRP A 114 1.46 9.08 -18.34
C TRP A 114 0.80 10.42 -18.04
N ARG A 115 -0.53 10.45 -18.13
CA ARG A 115 -1.40 11.61 -17.87
C ARG A 115 -2.69 11.13 -17.23
N VAL A 116 -2.95 11.58 -16.02
CA VAL A 116 -4.19 11.32 -15.29
C VAL A 116 -4.80 12.64 -14.86
N ALA A 117 -6.12 12.77 -14.98
CA ALA A 117 -6.81 14.00 -14.59
C ALA A 117 -6.50 14.33 -13.11
N GLU A 118 -6.23 15.60 -12.82
CA GLU A 118 -5.89 16.11 -11.48
C GLU A 118 -4.57 15.56 -10.90
N GLY A 119 -3.84 14.75 -11.67
CA GLY A 119 -2.58 14.14 -11.27
C GLY A 119 -1.34 14.91 -11.74
N GLU A 120 -0.18 14.52 -11.19
CA GLU A 120 1.12 14.97 -11.67
C GLU A 120 1.56 14.18 -12.91
N THR A 121 2.42 14.75 -13.71
CA THR A 121 3.18 14.03 -14.74
C THR A 121 4.48 13.48 -14.15
N ALA A 122 5.06 12.45 -14.77
CA ALA A 122 6.36 11.90 -14.36
C ALA A 122 7.47 12.96 -14.33
N ALA A 123 7.46 13.93 -15.27
CA ALA A 123 8.42 15.03 -15.30
C ALA A 123 8.29 15.96 -14.09
N GLN A 124 7.05 16.28 -13.69
CA GLN A 124 6.79 17.12 -12.51
C GLN A 124 7.25 16.43 -11.22
N VAL A 125 6.94 15.14 -11.06
CA VAL A 125 7.39 14.34 -9.91
C VAL A 125 8.91 14.29 -9.86
N GLN A 126 9.59 14.04 -10.99
CA GLN A 126 11.03 13.99 -11.09
C GLN A 126 11.68 15.32 -10.70
N GLN A 127 11.18 16.41 -11.24
CA GLN A 127 11.69 17.75 -10.96
C GLN A 127 11.51 18.11 -9.49
N ARG A 128 10.29 17.94 -8.96
CA ARG A 128 9.94 18.26 -7.56
C ARG A 128 10.83 17.51 -6.56
N LEU A 129 10.99 16.19 -6.77
CA LEU A 129 11.80 15.39 -5.84
C LEU A 129 13.29 15.74 -5.95
N GLU A 130 13.82 15.96 -7.16
CA GLU A 130 15.20 16.35 -7.32
C GLU A 130 15.52 17.70 -6.65
N GLU A 131 14.66 18.70 -6.86
CA GLU A 131 14.78 20.02 -6.25
C GLU A 131 14.75 19.91 -4.71
N ALA A 132 13.84 19.09 -4.14
CA ALA A 132 13.76 18.86 -2.70
C ALA A 132 15.03 18.20 -2.17
N VAL A 133 15.50 17.11 -2.79
CA VAL A 133 16.71 16.39 -2.35
C VAL A 133 17.95 17.29 -2.43
N ARG A 134 18.10 18.07 -3.50
CA ARG A 134 19.22 19.02 -3.64
C ARG A 134 19.15 20.16 -2.61
N ARG A 135 17.96 20.70 -2.37
CA ARG A 135 17.74 21.77 -1.38
C ARG A 135 18.07 21.29 0.03
N ILE A 136 17.58 20.11 0.39
CA ILE A 136 17.87 19.48 1.69
C ILE A 136 19.36 19.16 1.82
N GLY A 137 19.95 18.55 0.77
CA GLY A 137 21.37 18.20 0.78
C GLY A 137 22.31 19.41 0.93
N ARG A 138 22.01 20.53 0.26
CA ARG A 138 22.82 21.78 0.42
C ARG A 138 22.74 22.37 1.82
N LYS A 139 21.61 22.21 2.52
CA LYS A 139 21.45 22.67 3.91
C LYS A 139 22.36 21.88 4.87
N HIS A 140 22.78 20.68 4.50
CA HIS A 140 23.50 19.72 5.32
C HIS A 140 24.91 19.41 4.76
N ASP A 141 25.60 20.43 4.20
CA ASP A 141 26.94 20.19 3.64
C ASP A 141 27.92 19.61 4.71
N GLY A 142 28.64 18.57 4.32
CA GLY A 142 29.53 17.83 5.20
C GLY A 142 28.85 16.80 6.11
N GLN A 143 27.52 16.69 6.10
CA GLN A 143 26.74 15.82 6.98
C GLN A 143 26.18 14.59 6.25
N THR A 144 25.68 13.64 7.05
CA THR A 144 24.94 12.45 6.58
C THR A 144 23.46 12.59 6.98
N ILE A 145 22.57 12.50 6.02
CA ILE A 145 21.13 12.63 6.24
C ILE A 145 20.36 11.41 5.71
N ALA A 146 19.18 11.18 6.28
CA ALA A 146 18.24 10.18 5.79
C ALA A 146 16.95 10.87 5.30
N ILE A 147 16.43 10.42 4.13
CA ILE A 147 15.21 10.94 3.52
C ILE A 147 14.28 9.75 3.21
N ALA A 148 13.12 9.68 3.85
CA ALA A 148 12.08 8.71 3.54
C ALA A 148 11.08 9.29 2.53
N SER A 149 10.87 8.57 1.42
CA SER A 149 10.00 8.96 0.32
C SER A 149 9.29 7.74 -0.28
N HIS A 150 8.91 7.76 -1.54
CA HIS A 150 7.99 6.82 -2.16
C HIS A 150 8.54 6.18 -3.43
N GLY A 151 7.90 5.08 -3.85
CA GLY A 151 8.46 4.20 -4.87
C GLY A 151 8.58 4.84 -6.25
N PHE A 152 7.50 5.43 -6.77
CA PHE A 152 7.53 6.05 -8.10
C PHE A 152 8.42 7.31 -8.10
N ALA A 153 8.27 8.16 -7.09
CA ALA A 153 9.06 9.39 -6.98
C ALA A 153 10.58 9.08 -6.92
N ILE A 154 11.00 8.13 -6.08
CA ILE A 154 12.40 7.68 -5.99
C ILE A 154 12.87 7.13 -7.34
N ARG A 155 12.05 6.28 -8.00
CA ARG A 155 12.38 5.71 -9.31
C ARG A 155 12.64 6.80 -10.36
N MET A 156 11.80 7.85 -10.39
CA MET A 156 11.96 8.98 -11.31
C MET A 156 13.29 9.70 -11.07
N LEU A 157 13.65 9.96 -9.82
CA LEU A 157 14.91 10.63 -9.48
C LEU A 157 16.13 9.75 -9.80
N LEU A 158 16.14 8.51 -9.29
CA LEU A 158 17.30 7.61 -9.48
C LEU A 158 17.51 7.25 -10.94
N GLY A 159 16.43 7.03 -11.70
CA GLY A 159 16.50 6.79 -13.13
C GLY A 159 17.20 7.95 -13.86
N LYS A 160 16.79 9.19 -13.57
CA LYS A 160 17.44 10.38 -14.14
C LYS A 160 18.93 10.48 -13.78
N LEU A 161 19.27 10.29 -12.50
CA LEU A 161 20.67 10.39 -12.05
C LEU A 161 21.57 9.29 -12.65
N GLN A 162 20.98 8.17 -13.06
CA GLN A 162 21.68 7.07 -13.75
C GLN A 162 21.66 7.21 -15.28
N GLY A 163 21.18 8.34 -15.82
CA GLY A 163 21.22 8.64 -17.24
C GLY A 163 20.06 8.05 -18.07
N TYR A 164 19.02 7.49 -17.45
CA TYR A 164 17.83 7.08 -18.18
C TYR A 164 17.06 8.34 -18.64
N PRO A 165 16.82 8.52 -19.93
CA PRO A 165 15.89 9.55 -20.39
C PRO A 165 14.47 9.21 -19.89
N LEU A 166 13.60 10.22 -19.79
CA LEU A 166 12.27 10.06 -19.22
C LEU A 166 11.44 8.96 -19.92
N GLU A 167 11.67 8.80 -21.23
CA GLU A 167 11.03 7.77 -22.08
C GLU A 167 11.41 6.33 -21.68
N LYS A 168 12.57 6.16 -21.06
CA LYS A 168 13.13 4.85 -20.67
C LYS A 168 13.18 4.61 -19.16
N ILE A 169 12.74 5.56 -18.35
CA ILE A 169 12.72 5.37 -16.87
C ILE A 169 11.87 4.15 -16.47
N GLY A 170 10.85 3.82 -17.27
CA GLY A 170 10.08 2.58 -17.10
C GLY A 170 10.91 1.29 -17.16
N GLU A 171 12.09 1.32 -17.76
CA GLU A 171 13.05 0.19 -17.81
C GLU A 171 13.96 0.13 -16.55
N SER A 172 14.02 1.23 -15.78
CA SER A 172 14.86 1.27 -14.59
C SER A 172 14.28 0.39 -13.46
N PRO A 173 15.11 -0.15 -12.56
CA PRO A 173 14.67 -0.95 -11.44
C PRO A 173 13.59 -0.24 -10.59
N GLN A 174 12.69 -1.02 -10.03
CA GLN A 174 11.75 -0.55 -9.00
C GLN A 174 12.38 -0.76 -7.62
N GLU A 175 12.08 0.14 -6.69
CA GLU A 175 12.52 0.04 -5.31
C GLU A 175 11.57 -0.87 -4.51
N ASP A 176 12.12 -1.82 -3.75
CA ASP A 176 11.36 -2.57 -2.75
C ASP A 176 11.00 -1.68 -1.55
N ASN A 177 10.00 -2.06 -0.78
CA ASN A 177 9.70 -1.36 0.47
C ASN A 177 10.92 -1.39 1.41
N THR A 178 11.22 -0.27 2.03
CA THR A 178 12.42 0.01 2.85
C THR A 178 13.77 -0.13 2.13
N ALA A 179 13.80 -0.37 0.82
CA ALA A 179 15.05 -0.32 0.07
C ALA A 179 15.75 1.03 0.27
N VAL A 180 17.06 0.97 0.45
CA VAL A 180 17.93 2.11 0.73
C VAL A 180 18.83 2.37 -0.47
N SER A 181 18.88 3.61 -0.91
CA SER A 181 19.85 4.10 -1.89
C SER A 181 20.73 5.15 -1.25
N LEU A 182 22.01 5.19 -1.59
CA LEU A 182 22.93 6.22 -1.12
C LEU A 182 23.25 7.17 -2.27
N LEU A 183 23.04 8.45 -2.02
CA LEU A 183 23.42 9.55 -2.89
C LEU A 183 24.52 10.38 -2.23
N GLU A 184 25.36 11.01 -3.04
CA GLU A 184 26.32 12.02 -2.62
C GLU A 184 26.08 13.31 -3.39
N LEU A 185 26.00 14.41 -2.64
CA LEU A 185 25.90 15.77 -3.20
C LEU A 185 27.21 16.50 -2.92
N ASP A 186 27.94 16.85 -3.98
CA ASP A 186 29.14 17.66 -3.93
C ASP A 186 28.98 18.91 -4.79
N GLY A 187 28.84 20.08 -4.17
CA GLY A 187 28.49 21.32 -4.84
C GLY A 187 27.15 21.20 -5.61
N GLN A 188 27.23 21.10 -6.93
CA GLN A 188 26.06 20.92 -7.80
C GLN A 188 25.89 19.48 -8.30
N GLU A 189 26.91 18.64 -8.12
CA GLU A 189 26.88 17.26 -8.58
C GLU A 189 26.13 16.37 -7.57
N LEU A 190 25.05 15.72 -8.01
CA LEU A 190 24.31 14.71 -7.26
C LEU A 190 24.48 13.37 -7.96
N ARG A 191 25.11 12.40 -7.31
CA ARG A 191 25.40 11.08 -7.88
C ARG A 191 24.85 9.96 -7.02
N VAL A 192 24.56 8.82 -7.65
CA VAL A 192 24.14 7.58 -6.99
C VAL A 192 25.38 6.76 -6.67
N VAL A 193 25.58 6.42 -5.40
CA VAL A 193 26.68 5.55 -4.94
C VAL A 193 26.24 4.08 -5.02
N PHE A 194 25.08 3.78 -4.46
CA PHE A 194 24.39 2.50 -4.65
C PHE A 194 22.88 2.72 -4.66
N ARG A 195 22.14 1.76 -5.24
CA ARG A 195 20.69 1.83 -5.41
C ARG A 195 20.01 0.58 -4.88
N SER A 196 18.85 0.78 -4.24
CA SER A 196 17.87 -0.28 -3.91
C SER A 196 18.44 -1.43 -3.07
N ASP A 197 19.35 -1.15 -2.15
CA ASP A 197 19.86 -2.17 -1.23
C ASP A 197 18.81 -2.49 -0.15
N ASN A 198 18.31 -3.71 -0.19
CA ASN A 198 17.33 -4.29 0.75
C ASN A 198 17.92 -5.42 1.59
N SER A 199 19.24 -5.52 1.72
CA SER A 199 19.94 -6.61 2.43
C SER A 199 19.53 -6.77 3.88
N HIS A 200 19.09 -5.69 4.55
CA HIS A 200 18.56 -5.73 5.91
C HIS A 200 17.28 -6.57 6.05
N LEU A 201 16.58 -6.86 4.96
CA LEU A 201 15.38 -7.71 4.96
C LEU A 201 15.69 -9.20 4.92
N PHE A 202 16.93 -9.61 4.63
CA PHE A 202 17.30 -11.03 4.54
C PHE A 202 17.21 -11.76 5.89
N SER A 203 17.24 -11.03 7.00
CA SER A 203 17.02 -11.58 8.34
C SER A 203 15.54 -11.85 8.68
N LEU A 204 14.63 -11.27 7.92
CA LEU A 204 13.20 -11.57 8.05
C LEU A 204 12.92 -12.97 7.53
N THR A 205 11.99 -13.70 8.20
CA THR A 205 11.67 -15.08 7.84
C THR A 205 11.33 -15.23 6.37
N GLU A 206 11.65 -16.39 5.75
CA GLU A 206 11.38 -16.69 4.33
C GLU A 206 9.92 -16.40 3.91
N LYS A 207 8.96 -16.58 4.81
CA LYS A 207 7.55 -16.22 4.58
C LYS A 207 7.35 -14.73 4.34
N THR A 208 8.21 -13.89 4.91
CA THR A 208 8.16 -12.42 4.76
C THR A 208 8.84 -11.99 3.46
N ILE A 209 9.89 -12.71 3.03
CA ILE A 209 10.68 -12.43 1.82
C ILE A 209 9.99 -13.01 0.57
N ALA A 210 9.46 -14.24 0.67
CA ALA A 210 8.93 -15.01 -0.45
C ALA A 210 7.63 -14.46 -1.06
N ARG A 211 6.97 -13.49 -0.43
CA ARG A 211 5.87 -12.76 -1.07
C ARG A 211 6.41 -11.67 -2.02
N LYS A 212 7.18 -12.07 -3.05
CA LYS A 212 7.23 -11.28 -4.29
C LYS A 212 5.79 -11.17 -4.77
N ARG A 213 5.16 -10.05 -4.47
CA ARG A 213 3.84 -9.78 -5.04
C ARG A 213 4.07 -9.49 -6.50
N PRO A 214 3.37 -10.21 -7.38
CA PRO A 214 3.42 -9.90 -8.79
C PRO A 214 3.08 -8.43 -9.01
N SER A 215 3.68 -7.82 -10.03
CA SER A 215 3.25 -6.49 -10.45
C SER A 215 1.75 -6.51 -10.79
N ALA A 216 1.10 -5.37 -10.73
CA ALA A 216 -0.31 -5.26 -11.13
C ALA A 216 -0.56 -5.78 -12.54
N LEU A 217 0.46 -5.83 -13.40
CA LEU A 217 0.40 -6.32 -14.78
C LEU A 217 0.55 -7.84 -14.91
N GLU A 218 1.16 -8.52 -13.91
CA GLU A 218 1.52 -9.95 -14.01
C GLU A 218 0.45 -10.91 -13.49
N HIS A 219 -0.48 -10.45 -12.66
CA HIS A 219 -1.54 -11.30 -12.08
C HIS A 219 -2.88 -10.67 -12.29
N GLY A 220 -3.83 -11.53 -12.66
CA GLY A 220 -5.20 -11.22 -12.97
C GLY A 220 -5.71 -10.00 -12.21
N MET A 221 -6.16 -9.02 -12.97
CA MET A 221 -6.54 -7.72 -12.48
C MET A 221 -7.84 -7.84 -11.73
N TYR A 222 -7.75 -8.13 -10.45
CA TYR A 222 -8.92 -8.15 -9.59
C TYR A 222 -9.55 -6.77 -9.53
N TYR A 223 -10.84 -6.72 -9.80
CA TYR A 223 -11.64 -5.52 -9.64
C TYR A 223 -12.97 -5.87 -8.96
N CYS A 224 -13.62 -4.89 -8.37
CA CYS A 224 -14.91 -5.06 -7.74
C CYS A 224 -15.94 -4.15 -8.41
N GLN A 225 -17.17 -4.65 -8.57
CA GLN A 225 -18.29 -3.88 -9.11
C GLN A 225 -19.52 -4.03 -8.22
N PRO A 226 -20.37 -3.01 -8.12
CA PRO A 226 -21.70 -3.16 -7.56
C PRO A 226 -22.47 -4.28 -8.27
N VAL A 227 -23.24 -5.02 -7.51
CA VAL A 227 -24.14 -6.04 -8.07
C VAL A 227 -25.25 -5.36 -8.88
N LEU A 228 -25.41 -5.80 -10.11
CA LEU A 228 -26.45 -5.27 -10.99
C LEU A 228 -27.77 -6.03 -10.79
N PRO A 229 -28.96 -5.42 -11.03
CA PRO A 229 -30.25 -6.08 -10.83
C PRO A 229 -30.38 -7.43 -11.54
N GLN A 230 -29.81 -7.56 -12.75
CA GLN A 230 -29.84 -8.82 -13.52
C GLN A 230 -28.92 -9.92 -12.96
N GLN A 231 -28.14 -9.64 -11.92
CA GLN A 231 -27.21 -10.59 -11.28
C GLN A 231 -27.75 -11.13 -9.95
N GLU A 232 -29.01 -10.89 -9.59
CA GLU A 232 -29.60 -11.27 -8.31
C GLU A 232 -29.56 -12.79 -8.08
N GLU A 233 -29.81 -13.61 -9.11
CA GLU A 233 -29.70 -15.07 -9.02
C GLU A 233 -28.27 -15.54 -8.69
N ILE A 234 -27.26 -14.87 -9.25
CA ILE A 234 -25.85 -15.15 -8.95
C ILE A 234 -25.51 -14.74 -7.52
N LEU A 235 -26.03 -13.59 -7.09
CA LEU A 235 -25.86 -13.11 -5.72
C LEU A 235 -26.43 -14.11 -4.71
N GLU A 236 -27.66 -14.57 -4.91
CA GLU A 236 -28.28 -15.55 -4.03
C GLU A 236 -27.48 -16.86 -3.95
N LYS A 237 -27.08 -17.40 -5.10
CA LYS A 237 -26.26 -18.62 -5.15
C LYS A 237 -24.93 -18.47 -4.39
N MET A 238 -24.22 -17.35 -4.56
CA MET A 238 -22.98 -17.11 -3.86
C MET A 238 -23.18 -16.88 -2.37
N ALA A 239 -24.22 -16.14 -1.97
CA ALA A 239 -24.57 -15.93 -0.59
C ALA A 239 -24.96 -17.23 0.11
N ASP A 240 -25.70 -18.12 -0.54
CA ASP A 240 -26.07 -19.45 -0.02
C ASP A 240 -24.84 -20.35 0.15
N ALA A 241 -23.94 -20.36 -0.84
CA ALA A 241 -22.68 -21.09 -0.74
C ALA A 241 -21.83 -20.58 0.43
N ALA A 242 -21.75 -19.26 0.59
CA ALA A 242 -21.03 -18.64 1.71
C ALA A 242 -21.63 -19.06 3.07
N ARG A 243 -22.96 -18.98 3.24
CA ARG A 243 -23.64 -19.37 4.50
C ARG A 243 -23.39 -20.84 4.84
N LYS A 244 -23.47 -21.74 3.86
CA LYS A 244 -23.26 -23.17 4.07
C LYS A 244 -21.82 -23.51 4.49
N GLU A 245 -20.86 -22.76 3.99
CA GLU A 245 -19.45 -23.06 4.22
C GLU A 245 -18.88 -22.36 5.44
N THR A 246 -19.24 -21.09 5.65
CA THR A 246 -18.59 -20.26 6.69
C THR A 246 -19.39 -20.16 7.97
N GLY A 247 -20.58 -20.75 8.03
CA GLY A 247 -21.49 -20.59 9.16
C GLY A 247 -21.91 -19.14 9.42
N THR A 248 -21.65 -18.25 8.46
CA THR A 248 -21.93 -16.83 8.61
C THR A 248 -23.45 -16.67 8.77
N ILE A 249 -23.88 -16.30 9.95
CA ILE A 249 -25.27 -15.99 10.25
C ILE A 249 -25.56 -14.68 9.52
N GLY A 250 -25.91 -14.79 8.26
CA GLY A 250 -26.54 -13.71 7.52
C GLY A 250 -27.93 -13.56 8.12
N ALA A 251 -28.05 -12.82 9.23
CA ALA A 251 -29.34 -12.36 9.68
C ALA A 251 -30.03 -11.65 8.51
N GLN A 252 -31.35 -11.66 8.49
CA GLN A 252 -32.23 -10.95 7.55
C GLN A 252 -32.08 -9.41 7.60
N GLU A 253 -30.89 -8.92 7.96
CA GLU A 253 -30.58 -7.50 8.00
C GLU A 253 -30.21 -7.02 6.61
N GLU A 254 -30.74 -5.86 6.25
CA GLU A 254 -30.54 -5.22 4.97
C GLU A 254 -29.06 -4.89 4.74
N MET A 255 -28.49 -5.42 3.66
CA MET A 255 -27.11 -5.12 3.27
C MET A 255 -27.06 -3.77 2.57
N CYS A 256 -26.26 -2.86 3.08
CA CYS A 256 -26.20 -1.48 2.58
C CYS A 256 -25.24 -1.30 1.40
N HIS A 257 -24.30 -2.23 1.19
CA HIS A 257 -23.34 -2.16 0.09
C HIS A 257 -22.91 -3.57 -0.31
N THR A 258 -23.10 -3.93 -1.57
CA THR A 258 -22.80 -5.26 -2.10
C THR A 258 -21.96 -5.16 -3.37
N LEU A 259 -20.83 -5.86 -3.39
CA LEU A 259 -19.90 -5.91 -4.50
C LEU A 259 -19.60 -7.35 -4.92
N PHE A 260 -19.56 -7.59 -6.21
CA PHE A 260 -18.86 -8.75 -6.77
C PHE A 260 -17.39 -8.44 -7.00
N GLY A 261 -16.52 -9.42 -6.71
CA GLY A 261 -15.11 -9.44 -7.10
C GLY A 261 -14.90 -10.31 -8.33
N PHE A 262 -14.05 -9.86 -9.24
CA PHE A 262 -13.75 -10.52 -10.51
C PHE A 262 -12.25 -10.77 -10.66
N ASN A 263 -11.88 -11.91 -11.21
CA ASN A 263 -10.52 -12.31 -11.52
C ASN A 263 -10.25 -12.26 -13.03
N GLY A 264 -10.57 -11.13 -13.69
CA GLY A 264 -10.38 -10.95 -15.12
C GLY A 264 -11.33 -11.78 -16.02
N GLN A 265 -12.27 -12.54 -15.43
CA GLN A 265 -13.30 -13.30 -16.10
C GLN A 265 -14.64 -12.53 -16.11
N GLU A 266 -15.57 -12.93 -16.95
CA GLU A 266 -16.92 -12.33 -17.01
C GLU A 266 -17.77 -12.70 -15.78
N ALA A 267 -17.55 -13.90 -15.22
CA ALA A 267 -18.29 -14.36 -14.04
C ALA A 267 -17.64 -13.85 -12.75
N PRO A 268 -18.44 -13.47 -11.73
CA PRO A 268 -17.88 -13.07 -10.44
C PRO A 268 -17.23 -14.25 -9.70
N SER A 269 -16.06 -14.01 -9.14
CA SER A 269 -15.25 -14.96 -8.36
C SER A 269 -15.40 -14.77 -6.85
N ALA A 270 -15.97 -13.65 -6.41
CA ALA A 270 -16.10 -13.32 -4.99
C ALA A 270 -17.26 -12.37 -4.70
N LEU A 271 -17.64 -12.33 -3.42
CA LEU A 271 -18.73 -11.50 -2.89
C LEU A 271 -18.27 -10.78 -1.63
N LEU A 272 -18.54 -9.47 -1.57
CA LEU A 272 -18.44 -8.65 -0.37
C LEU A 272 -19.79 -7.99 -0.09
N GLN A 273 -20.29 -8.13 1.13
CA GLN A 273 -21.48 -7.44 1.59
C GLN A 273 -21.18 -6.71 2.90
N MET A 274 -21.57 -5.43 2.97
CA MET A 274 -21.48 -4.61 4.16
C MET A 274 -22.88 -4.43 4.75
N ARG A 275 -23.03 -4.55 6.08
CA ARG A 275 -24.30 -4.30 6.80
C ARG A 275 -24.46 -2.84 7.19
N GLY A 276 -23.37 -2.15 7.39
CA GLY A 276 -23.31 -0.75 7.78
C GLY A 276 -21.89 -0.25 7.74
N VAL A 277 -21.68 1.02 8.02
CA VAL A 277 -20.34 1.60 8.07
C VAL A 277 -19.50 0.85 9.10
N GLY A 278 -18.43 0.22 8.63
CA GLY A 278 -17.49 -0.52 9.47
C GLY A 278 -17.92 -1.96 9.81
N GLN A 279 -18.94 -2.53 9.18
CA GLN A 279 -19.33 -3.91 9.45
C GLN A 279 -19.41 -4.76 8.17
N ILE A 280 -18.50 -5.73 8.06
CA ILE A 280 -18.57 -6.76 7.02
C ILE A 280 -19.68 -7.75 7.41
N GLY A 281 -20.70 -7.86 6.56
CA GLY A 281 -21.76 -8.85 6.71
C GLY A 281 -21.39 -10.19 6.09
N MET A 282 -20.72 -10.17 4.95
CA MET A 282 -20.26 -11.36 4.25
C MET A 282 -19.02 -11.05 3.40
N LEU A 283 -18.04 -11.95 3.43
CA LEU A 283 -16.92 -11.99 2.50
C LEU A 283 -16.73 -13.43 2.04
N TYR A 284 -16.87 -13.68 0.76
CA TYR A 284 -16.77 -15.00 0.18
C TYR A 284 -15.94 -15.00 -1.10
N VAL A 285 -15.10 -16.01 -1.28
CA VAL A 285 -14.32 -16.26 -2.49
C VAL A 285 -14.60 -17.69 -2.92
N LEU A 286 -14.91 -17.89 -4.19
CA LEU A 286 -15.10 -19.22 -4.76
C LEU A 286 -13.89 -20.12 -4.44
N PRO A 287 -14.10 -21.41 -4.09
CA PRO A 287 -13.02 -22.30 -3.68
C PRO A 287 -11.83 -22.34 -4.64
N GLU A 288 -12.08 -22.40 -5.93
CA GLU A 288 -11.10 -22.42 -7.03
C GLU A 288 -10.29 -21.13 -7.18
N GLU A 289 -10.81 -20.01 -6.64
CA GLU A 289 -10.20 -18.69 -6.73
C GLU A 289 -9.47 -18.26 -5.45
N ARG A 290 -9.41 -19.15 -4.45
CA ARG A 290 -8.75 -18.87 -3.17
C ARG A 290 -7.24 -18.85 -3.28
N GLN A 291 -6.59 -18.28 -2.27
CA GLN A 291 -5.14 -18.14 -2.14
C GLN A 291 -4.46 -17.32 -3.24
N GLN A 292 -5.24 -16.65 -4.09
CA GLN A 292 -4.76 -15.74 -5.14
C GLN A 292 -4.78 -14.26 -4.71
N GLY A 293 -5.16 -13.96 -3.46
CA GLY A 293 -5.18 -12.60 -2.89
C GLY A 293 -6.50 -11.84 -3.06
N LEU A 294 -7.54 -12.44 -3.67
CA LEU A 294 -8.82 -11.77 -3.87
C LEU A 294 -9.52 -11.42 -2.56
N GLY A 295 -9.50 -12.32 -1.56
CA GLY A 295 -10.06 -12.04 -0.23
C GLY A 295 -9.40 -10.83 0.46
N VAL A 296 -8.09 -10.69 0.32
CA VAL A 296 -7.34 -9.53 0.86
C VAL A 296 -7.78 -8.24 0.19
N GLN A 297 -8.01 -8.25 -1.12
CA GLN A 297 -8.47 -7.07 -1.85
C GLN A 297 -9.91 -6.70 -1.50
N LEU A 298 -10.79 -7.69 -1.24
CA LEU A 298 -12.13 -7.43 -0.72
C LEU A 298 -12.10 -6.76 0.66
N ILE A 299 -11.19 -7.18 1.55
CA ILE A 299 -10.96 -6.47 2.81
C ILE A 299 -10.55 -5.02 2.54
N GLY A 300 -9.64 -4.81 1.59
CA GLY A 300 -9.24 -3.46 1.18
C GLY A 300 -10.40 -2.61 0.68
N ARG A 301 -11.36 -3.19 -0.06
CA ARG A 301 -12.59 -2.50 -0.49
C ARG A 301 -13.49 -2.17 0.70
N ALA A 302 -13.63 -3.07 1.65
CA ALA A 302 -14.38 -2.82 2.88
C ALA A 302 -13.74 -1.69 3.71
N VAL A 303 -12.41 -1.67 3.83
CA VAL A 303 -11.65 -0.60 4.49
C VAL A 303 -11.91 0.75 3.80
N GLN A 304 -11.76 0.81 2.47
CA GLN A 304 -11.99 2.05 1.71
C GLN A 304 -13.41 2.57 1.85
N TRP A 305 -14.41 1.68 1.70
CA TRP A 305 -15.81 2.05 1.84
C TRP A 305 -16.12 2.57 3.25
N THR A 306 -15.57 1.92 4.28
CA THR A 306 -15.73 2.34 5.68
C THR A 306 -15.14 3.74 5.91
N LEU A 307 -13.90 3.98 5.47
CA LEU A 307 -13.23 5.28 5.61
C LEU A 307 -13.96 6.39 4.83
N ALA A 308 -14.40 6.11 3.60
CA ALA A 308 -15.14 7.07 2.78
C ALA A 308 -16.48 7.48 3.39
N ASN A 309 -17.07 6.62 4.24
CA ASN A 309 -18.31 6.90 4.97
C ASN A 309 -18.06 7.32 6.45
N GLY A 310 -16.84 7.74 6.79
CA GLY A 310 -16.49 8.31 8.10
C GLY A 310 -16.28 7.28 9.21
N GLY A 311 -16.25 5.98 8.90
CA GLY A 311 -15.93 4.92 9.87
C GLY A 311 -14.45 4.89 10.20
N GLN A 312 -14.12 4.49 11.43
CA GLN A 312 -12.76 4.40 11.94
C GLN A 312 -12.36 2.98 12.36
N THR A 313 -13.30 2.06 12.33
CA THR A 313 -13.08 0.64 12.63
C THR A 313 -13.82 -0.21 11.63
N LEU A 314 -13.29 -1.40 11.36
CA LEU A 314 -13.93 -2.41 10.52
C LEU A 314 -14.04 -3.71 11.29
N CYS A 315 -15.22 -4.27 11.38
CA CYS A 315 -15.46 -5.50 12.12
C CYS A 315 -16.15 -6.57 11.27
N ILE A 316 -15.98 -7.81 11.72
CA ILE A 316 -16.71 -8.99 11.23
C ILE A 316 -17.03 -9.91 12.42
N VAL A 317 -18.14 -10.64 12.30
CA VAL A 317 -18.55 -11.64 13.29
C VAL A 317 -18.33 -13.03 12.69
N LEU A 318 -17.56 -13.88 13.38
CA LEU A 318 -17.21 -15.22 12.93
C LEU A 318 -17.40 -16.25 14.06
N GLU A 319 -17.61 -17.51 13.68
CA GLU A 319 -17.42 -18.64 14.59
C GLU A 319 -15.93 -18.77 14.96
N GLU A 320 -15.61 -19.21 16.17
CA GLU A 320 -14.21 -19.34 16.66
C GLU A 320 -13.37 -20.29 15.80
N GLN A 321 -14.00 -21.28 15.16
CA GLN A 321 -13.33 -22.24 14.27
C GLN A 321 -13.56 -21.96 12.78
N SER A 322 -14.02 -20.75 12.42
CA SER A 322 -14.26 -20.39 11.02
C SER A 322 -12.98 -20.51 10.18
N PRO A 323 -13.02 -21.16 9.01
CA PRO A 323 -11.89 -21.22 8.09
C PRO A 323 -11.43 -19.84 7.60
N ALA A 324 -12.29 -18.81 7.71
CA ALA A 324 -11.95 -17.44 7.38
C ALA A 324 -11.08 -16.74 8.44
N TRP A 325 -10.95 -17.32 9.65
CA TRP A 325 -10.23 -16.70 10.76
C TRP A 325 -8.81 -16.26 10.38
N ALA A 326 -8.06 -17.13 9.71
CA ALA A 326 -6.68 -16.85 9.31
C ALA A 326 -6.58 -15.63 8.39
N LEU A 327 -7.52 -15.48 7.45
CA LEU A 327 -7.56 -14.33 6.54
C LEU A 327 -7.68 -13.02 7.33
N PHE A 328 -8.62 -12.95 8.28
CA PHE A 328 -8.85 -11.74 9.06
C PHE A 328 -7.69 -11.46 10.04
N ALA A 329 -7.18 -12.49 10.73
CA ALA A 329 -6.04 -12.36 11.65
C ALA A 329 -4.76 -11.88 10.93
N GLU A 330 -4.49 -12.37 9.71
CA GLU A 330 -3.38 -11.90 8.88
C GLU A 330 -3.55 -10.46 8.40
N ASN A 331 -4.78 -9.96 8.36
CA ASN A 331 -5.12 -8.58 8.01
C ASN A 331 -5.36 -7.68 9.24
N GLU A 332 -4.82 -8.08 10.41
CA GLU A 332 -4.80 -7.29 11.65
C GLU A 332 -6.19 -7.09 12.30
N PHE A 333 -7.14 -7.99 12.04
CA PHE A 333 -8.34 -8.05 12.84
C PHE A 333 -8.08 -8.78 14.14
N LEU A 334 -8.42 -8.17 15.26
CA LEU A 334 -8.20 -8.71 16.60
C LEU A 334 -9.53 -9.07 17.25
N PRO A 335 -9.61 -10.16 18.04
CA PRO A 335 -10.82 -10.52 18.77
C PRO A 335 -11.07 -9.50 19.88
N VAL A 336 -12.25 -8.86 19.88
CA VAL A 336 -12.61 -7.85 20.88
C VAL A 336 -13.73 -8.28 21.81
N LYS A 337 -14.65 -9.13 21.35
CA LYS A 337 -15.81 -9.54 22.14
C LYS A 337 -16.38 -10.87 21.63
N LYS A 338 -17.02 -11.65 22.55
CA LYS A 338 -17.91 -12.77 22.17
C LYS A 338 -19.37 -12.34 22.30
N THR A 339 -20.19 -12.77 21.35
CA THR A 339 -21.65 -12.58 21.43
C THR A 339 -22.28 -13.60 22.38
N PRO A 340 -23.53 -13.40 22.84
CA PRO A 340 -24.22 -14.38 23.66
C PRO A 340 -24.35 -15.77 23.00
N GLU A 341 -24.39 -15.83 21.67
CA GLU A 341 -24.47 -17.04 20.86
C GLU A 341 -23.10 -17.72 20.70
N GLY A 342 -22.03 -17.17 21.29
CA GLY A 342 -20.67 -17.74 21.23
C GLY A 342 -19.84 -17.35 20.00
N LEU A 343 -20.35 -16.45 19.15
CA LEU A 343 -19.60 -15.91 18.03
C LEU A 343 -18.57 -14.89 18.49
N VAL A 344 -17.51 -14.71 17.73
CA VAL A 344 -16.43 -13.75 18.03
C VAL A 344 -16.50 -12.56 17.09
N ILE A 345 -16.48 -11.37 17.67
CA ILE A 345 -16.32 -10.12 16.93
C ILE A 345 -14.83 -9.86 16.76
N LEU A 346 -14.38 -9.83 15.52
CA LEU A 346 -13.04 -9.39 15.14
C LEU A 346 -13.12 -7.94 14.67
N GLU A 347 -12.18 -7.10 15.12
CA GLU A 347 -12.13 -5.67 14.77
C GLU A 347 -10.73 -5.26 14.31
N LYS A 348 -10.71 -4.40 13.28
CA LYS A 348 -9.52 -3.73 12.78
C LYS A 348 -9.69 -2.23 12.97
N ASP A 349 -8.71 -1.60 13.65
CA ASP A 349 -8.61 -0.14 13.75
C ASP A 349 -8.09 0.43 12.42
N LEU A 350 -8.77 1.45 11.89
CA LEU A 350 -8.43 2.10 10.62
C LEU A 350 -7.77 3.47 10.82
N ARG A 351 -7.66 3.96 12.05
CA ARG A 351 -7.09 5.28 12.33
C ARG A 351 -5.59 5.29 12.07
N CYS A 352 -5.11 6.29 11.35
CA CYS A 352 -3.68 6.63 11.34
C CYS A 352 -3.39 7.38 12.64
N THR A 353 -2.89 6.67 13.65
CA THR A 353 -2.58 7.28 14.96
C THR A 353 -1.42 8.25 14.84
N SER A 354 -1.50 9.37 15.58
CA SER A 354 -0.53 10.46 15.55
C SER A 354 0.83 10.13 16.19
N ASP A 355 1.04 8.89 16.64
CA ASP A 355 2.18 8.49 17.50
C ASP A 355 3.48 8.20 16.73
N VAL A 356 3.58 8.70 15.50
CA VAL A 356 4.79 8.54 14.65
C VAL A 356 5.34 9.91 14.26
#